data_e8f885b190534f7b6fc5c6f729094c04
#
_entry.id   e8f885b190534f7b6fc5c6f729094c04
#
_cell.length_a   1.000
_cell.length_b   1.000
_cell.length_c   1.000
_cell.angle_alpha   90.00
_cell.angle_beta   90.00
_cell.angle_gamma   90.00
#
_symmetry.space_group_name_H-M   'P 1'
#
loop_
_entity.id
_entity.type
_entity.pdbx_description
1 polymer ?
#
loop_
_entity_poly.entity_id
_entity_poly.type
_entity_poly.pdbx_seq_one_letter_code
_entity_poly.pdbx_strand_id
1 'polypeptide(L)'
;ENVVAPAELPTDMNALKSQQFRWNKGGAETAKKIGLRVINAELPLRIKLHAVAHLFNTTNYIFILITAILSVPLLFIKNQVIDFNYFKYASIFLMGSIAIAYAYYISTLQREKTMRKTLSVYITRFPIFLAITMGMSLHNAWAVFRGWLGQQTAFVRTPKFNIVNGKDIWKNKKYTASKISPIVYLEGLFSLYFLSGIIMGFYYEDYGLLPFHMLAFSGFALIFYFSLKHSKLNS
;
A
#
# COMPACT_ATOMS: atom_id res chain seq x y z
N GLU A 1 20.72 -21.46 3.18
CA GLU A 1 20.04 -20.58 2.20
C GLU A 1 19.62 -21.28 0.90
N ASN A 2 19.88 -22.58 0.74
CA ASN A 2 19.62 -23.31 -0.50
C ASN A 2 18.23 -23.99 -0.54
N VAL A 3 17.41 -23.82 0.49
CA VAL A 3 16.06 -24.40 0.54
C VAL A 3 15.03 -23.33 0.22
N VAL A 4 14.34 -23.49 -0.92
CA VAL A 4 13.28 -22.59 -1.38
C VAL A 4 11.93 -23.26 -1.16
N ALA A 5 11.01 -22.58 -0.49
CA ALA A 5 9.60 -22.99 -0.37
C ALA A 5 8.75 -22.13 -1.33
N PRO A 6 8.49 -22.60 -2.55
CA PRO A 6 7.68 -21.84 -3.51
C PRO A 6 6.26 -21.69 -2.99
N ALA A 7 5.74 -20.47 -3.05
CA ALA A 7 4.37 -20.15 -2.63
C ALA A 7 3.58 -19.60 -3.82
N GLU A 8 2.34 -20.06 -3.96
CA GLU A 8 1.42 -19.54 -4.95
C GLU A 8 0.85 -18.18 -4.49
N LEU A 9 0.97 -17.17 -5.36
CA LEU A 9 0.40 -15.84 -5.13
C LEU A 9 -1.11 -15.85 -5.44
N PRO A 10 -1.90 -14.95 -4.83
CA PRO A 10 -3.29 -14.75 -5.21
C PRO A 10 -3.43 -14.40 -6.69
N THR A 11 -4.34 -15.07 -7.39
CA THR A 11 -4.53 -14.91 -8.83
C THR A 11 -5.46 -13.78 -9.21
N ASP A 12 -6.31 -13.36 -8.28
CA ASP A 12 -7.27 -12.27 -8.48
C ASP A 12 -7.16 -11.19 -7.41
N MET A 13 -7.69 -10.00 -7.72
CA MET A 13 -7.60 -8.84 -6.84
C MET A 13 -8.35 -9.04 -5.52
N ASN A 14 -9.48 -9.74 -5.54
CA ASN A 14 -10.27 -9.97 -4.33
C ASN A 14 -9.56 -10.95 -3.38
N ALA A 15 -8.90 -11.97 -3.93
CA ALA A 15 -8.06 -12.89 -3.16
C ALA A 15 -6.85 -12.18 -2.56
N LEU A 16 -6.20 -11.28 -3.33
CA LEU A 16 -5.10 -10.44 -2.83
C LEU A 16 -5.57 -9.52 -1.70
N LYS A 17 -6.68 -8.81 -1.89
CA LYS A 17 -7.28 -7.94 -0.86
C LYS A 17 -7.63 -8.73 0.40
N SER A 18 -8.25 -9.89 0.26
CA SER A 18 -8.58 -10.76 1.39
C SER A 18 -7.33 -11.22 2.16
N GLN A 19 -6.24 -11.54 1.46
CA GLN A 19 -4.98 -11.90 2.09
C GLN A 19 -4.35 -10.72 2.82
N GLN A 20 -4.26 -9.56 2.17
CA GLN A 20 -3.71 -8.34 2.76
C GLN A 20 -4.54 -7.87 3.96
N PHE A 21 -5.87 -7.98 3.89
CA PHE A 21 -6.76 -7.66 4.99
C PHE A 21 -6.42 -8.47 6.25
N ARG A 22 -6.27 -9.79 6.11
CA ARG A 22 -5.94 -10.65 7.25
C ARG A 22 -4.58 -10.31 7.86
N TRP A 23 -3.58 -10.09 7.02
CA TRP A 23 -2.23 -9.77 7.49
C TRP A 23 -2.17 -8.43 8.23
N ASN A 24 -2.76 -7.39 7.64
CA ASN A 24 -2.75 -6.07 8.25
C ASN A 24 -3.61 -5.99 9.51
N LYS A 25 -4.79 -6.62 9.49
CA LYS A 25 -5.65 -6.72 10.66
C LYS A 25 -4.97 -7.51 11.79
N GLY A 26 -4.42 -8.68 11.49
CA GLY A 26 -3.69 -9.50 12.47
C GLY A 26 -2.47 -8.78 13.05
N GLY A 27 -1.72 -8.01 12.24
CA GLY A 27 -0.65 -7.15 12.71
C GLY A 27 -1.12 -6.12 13.73
N ALA A 28 -2.23 -5.42 13.44
CA ALA A 28 -2.84 -4.44 14.34
C ALA A 28 -3.36 -5.08 15.64
N GLU A 29 -4.02 -6.25 15.56
CA GLU A 29 -4.48 -7.01 16.73
C GLU A 29 -3.29 -7.44 17.62
N THR A 30 -2.20 -7.89 17.00
CA THR A 30 -0.96 -8.26 17.70
C THR A 30 -0.35 -7.05 18.40
N ALA A 31 -0.22 -5.92 17.69
CA ALA A 31 0.28 -4.67 18.26
C ALA A 31 -0.56 -4.23 19.47
N LYS A 32 -1.88 -4.26 19.36
CA LYS A 32 -2.82 -3.96 20.45
C LYS A 32 -2.60 -4.88 21.66
N LYS A 33 -2.46 -6.20 21.41
CA LYS A 33 -2.37 -7.22 22.46
C LYS A 33 -1.07 -7.19 23.24
N ILE A 34 0.05 -7.01 22.56
CA ILE A 34 1.39 -7.16 23.18
C ILE A 34 2.21 -5.87 23.23
N GLY A 35 1.80 -4.79 22.54
CA GLY A 35 2.58 -3.56 22.43
C GLY A 35 2.94 -2.97 23.80
N LEU A 36 1.97 -2.82 24.71
CA LEU A 36 2.25 -2.32 26.07
C LEU A 36 3.17 -3.22 26.88
N ARG A 37 3.09 -4.55 26.69
CA ARG A 37 4.00 -5.48 27.38
C ARG A 37 5.44 -5.31 26.90
N VAL A 38 5.65 -5.06 25.62
CA VAL A 38 6.98 -4.79 25.05
C VAL A 38 7.54 -3.46 25.55
N ILE A 39 6.72 -2.41 25.62
CA ILE A 39 7.13 -1.10 26.11
C ILE A 39 7.55 -1.17 27.59
N ASN A 40 6.82 -1.92 28.41
CA ASN A 40 7.03 -2.06 29.84
C ASN A 40 8.05 -3.16 30.20
N ALA A 41 8.52 -3.95 29.25
CA ALA A 41 9.51 -5.01 29.52
C ALA A 41 10.87 -4.42 29.91
N GLU A 42 11.63 -5.13 30.70
CA GLU A 42 13.01 -4.78 31.07
C GLU A 42 14.00 -5.14 29.94
N LEU A 43 13.88 -4.41 28.81
CA LEU A 43 14.70 -4.61 27.64
C LEU A 43 15.48 -3.34 27.31
N PRO A 44 16.68 -3.45 26.71
CA PRO A 44 17.42 -2.30 26.21
C PRO A 44 16.57 -1.44 25.26
N LEU A 45 16.70 -0.11 25.34
CA LEU A 45 15.91 0.84 24.54
C LEU A 45 15.97 0.53 23.05
N ARG A 46 17.13 0.16 22.53
CA ARG A 46 17.32 -0.23 21.12
C ARG A 46 16.40 -1.38 20.71
N ILE A 47 16.25 -2.38 21.56
CA ILE A 47 15.38 -3.55 21.28
C ILE A 47 13.92 -3.11 21.35
N LYS A 48 13.52 -2.29 22.33
CA LYS A 48 12.16 -1.76 22.44
C LYS A 48 11.76 -0.94 21.22
N LEU A 49 12.61 -0.01 20.78
CA LEU A 49 12.36 0.82 19.60
C LEU A 49 12.16 -0.02 18.34
N HIS A 50 13.04 -1.02 18.14
CA HIS A 50 12.92 -1.92 16.99
C HIS A 50 11.64 -2.78 17.06
N ALA A 51 11.32 -3.32 18.22
CA ALA A 51 10.11 -4.12 18.43
C ALA A 51 8.83 -3.28 18.22
N VAL A 52 8.78 -2.06 18.74
CA VAL A 52 7.65 -1.12 18.54
C VAL A 52 7.50 -0.79 17.06
N ALA A 53 8.59 -0.41 16.38
CA ALA A 53 8.54 -0.12 14.94
C ALA A 53 8.03 -1.31 14.13
N HIS A 54 8.43 -2.53 14.49
CA HIS A 54 7.98 -3.75 13.82
C HIS A 54 6.50 -4.07 14.11
N LEU A 55 6.07 -3.99 15.37
CA LEU A 55 4.69 -4.27 15.79
C LEU A 55 3.68 -3.29 15.17
N PHE A 56 4.04 -2.00 15.12
CA PHE A 56 3.14 -0.95 14.62
C PHE A 56 3.30 -0.69 13.11
N ASN A 57 4.10 -1.48 12.41
CA ASN A 57 4.37 -1.29 10.97
C ASN A 57 3.09 -1.23 10.13
N THR A 58 2.09 -2.07 10.43
CA THR A 58 0.82 -2.05 9.69
C THR A 58 0.02 -0.77 9.89
N THR A 59 0.22 -0.05 10.99
CA THR A 59 -0.43 1.24 11.28
C THR A 59 -0.01 2.33 10.28
N ASN A 60 1.12 2.17 9.60
CA ASN A 60 1.58 3.07 8.55
C ASN A 60 0.56 3.23 7.42
N TYR A 61 -0.28 2.23 7.13
CA TYR A 61 -1.34 2.37 6.13
C TYR A 61 -2.38 3.44 6.47
N ILE A 62 -2.66 3.64 7.76
CA ILE A 62 -3.55 4.74 8.21
C ILE A 62 -2.87 6.08 7.92
N PHE A 63 -1.59 6.23 8.26
CA PHE A 63 -0.85 7.47 8.02
C PHE A 63 -0.68 7.75 6.52
N ILE A 64 -0.37 6.73 5.71
CA ILE A 64 -0.30 6.85 4.25
C ILE A 64 -1.64 7.35 3.69
N LEU A 65 -2.76 6.79 4.13
CA LEU A 65 -4.08 7.20 3.67
C LEU A 65 -4.41 8.65 4.09
N ILE A 66 -4.17 9.01 5.35
CA ILE A 66 -4.39 10.38 5.86
C ILE A 66 -3.54 11.38 5.08
N THR A 67 -2.24 11.10 4.91
CA THR A 67 -1.32 11.96 4.13
C THR A 67 -1.80 12.09 2.69
N ALA A 68 -2.24 10.99 2.09
CA ALA A 68 -2.77 11.01 0.74
C ALA A 68 -4.03 11.89 0.62
N ILE A 69 -4.98 11.75 1.54
CA ILE A 69 -6.20 12.58 1.56
C ILE A 69 -5.85 14.05 1.76
N LEU A 70 -4.94 14.37 2.68
CA LEU A 70 -4.55 15.74 2.98
C LEU A 70 -3.71 16.40 1.87
N SER A 71 -3.13 15.64 0.96
CA SER A 71 -2.23 16.18 -0.08
C SER A 71 -2.94 17.10 -1.08
N VAL A 72 -4.21 16.85 -1.42
CA VAL A 72 -4.98 17.71 -2.35
C VAL A 72 -5.40 19.01 -1.68
N PRO A 73 -6.02 19.04 -0.47
CA PRO A 73 -6.25 20.29 0.24
C PRO A 73 -4.97 21.08 0.52
N LEU A 74 -3.87 20.39 0.80
CA LEU A 74 -2.59 21.03 1.05
C LEU A 74 -2.10 21.80 -0.18
N LEU A 75 -2.26 21.24 -1.38
CA LEU A 75 -1.92 21.93 -2.63
C LEU A 75 -2.72 23.23 -2.78
N PHE A 76 -4.03 23.17 -2.46
CA PHE A 76 -4.89 24.34 -2.49
C PHE A 76 -4.48 25.41 -1.46
N ILE A 77 -4.30 25.02 -0.20
CA ILE A 77 -3.92 25.93 0.90
C ILE A 77 -2.57 26.58 0.63
N LYS A 78 -1.58 25.81 0.16
CA LYS A 78 -0.24 26.31 -0.16
C LYS A 78 -0.27 27.44 -1.19
N ASN A 79 -1.15 27.35 -2.19
CA ASN A 79 -1.25 28.35 -3.26
C ASN A 79 -2.14 29.55 -2.94
N GLN A 80 -2.90 29.49 -1.84
CA GLN A 80 -3.76 30.59 -1.38
C GLN A 80 -3.15 31.40 -0.22
N VAL A 81 -2.17 30.85 0.50
CA VAL A 81 -1.56 31.49 1.67
C VAL A 81 -0.16 32.01 1.29
N ILE A 82 -0.01 33.34 1.30
CA ILE A 82 1.12 34.09 0.73
C ILE A 82 2.46 33.88 1.46
N ASP A 83 2.51 33.41 2.69
CA ASP A 83 3.76 33.29 3.48
C ASP A 83 3.93 31.91 4.15
N PHE A 84 3.99 30.85 3.36
CA PHE A 84 4.18 29.50 3.90
C PHE A 84 5.64 29.05 3.89
N ASN A 85 6.50 29.71 4.68
CA ASN A 85 7.90 29.30 4.89
C ASN A 85 8.05 27.92 5.53
N TYR A 86 6.98 27.38 6.14
CA TYR A 86 6.96 26.03 6.75
C TYR A 86 7.24 24.90 5.77
N PHE A 87 6.92 25.04 4.49
CA PHE A 87 7.21 24.01 3.47
C PHE A 87 8.71 23.80 3.24
N LYS A 88 9.56 24.78 3.52
CA LYS A 88 11.02 24.58 3.48
C LYS A 88 11.48 23.55 4.50
N TYR A 89 10.86 23.51 5.68
CA TYR A 89 11.17 22.54 6.73
C TYR A 89 10.53 21.18 6.46
N ALA A 90 9.41 21.13 5.75
CA ALA A 90 8.76 19.87 5.36
C ALA A 90 9.61 19.02 4.41
N SER A 91 10.59 19.62 3.70
CA SER A 91 11.52 18.90 2.84
C SER A 91 12.35 17.84 3.59
N ILE A 92 12.52 17.96 4.91
CA ILE A 92 13.20 16.93 5.73
C ILE A 92 12.52 15.57 5.63
N PHE A 93 11.21 15.54 5.41
CA PHE A 93 10.45 14.28 5.23
C PHE A 93 10.78 13.57 3.91
N LEU A 94 11.34 14.28 2.92
CA LEU A 94 11.83 13.66 1.68
C LEU A 94 12.99 12.70 1.95
N MET A 95 13.76 12.91 3.01
CA MET A 95 14.86 12.00 3.39
C MET A 95 14.34 10.57 3.65
N GLY A 96 13.17 10.43 4.27
CA GLY A 96 12.53 9.12 4.46
C GLY A 96 12.20 8.44 3.12
N SER A 97 11.65 9.19 2.17
CA SER A 97 11.34 8.67 0.83
C SER A 97 12.60 8.26 0.07
N ILE A 98 13.67 9.07 0.16
CA ILE A 98 14.97 8.76 -0.44
C ILE A 98 15.56 7.49 0.19
N ALA A 99 15.50 7.35 1.52
CA ALA A 99 15.99 6.17 2.22
C ALA A 99 15.24 4.89 1.77
N ILE A 100 13.92 4.95 1.63
CA ILE A 100 13.11 3.83 1.12
C ILE A 100 13.50 3.51 -0.33
N ALA A 101 13.58 4.51 -1.20
CA ALA A 101 13.98 4.34 -2.59
C ALA A 101 15.37 3.70 -2.70
N TYR A 102 16.32 4.16 -1.89
CA TYR A 102 17.67 3.60 -1.82
C TYR A 102 17.67 2.14 -1.33
N ALA A 103 16.91 1.81 -0.27
CA ALA A 103 16.81 0.45 0.25
C ALA A 103 16.28 -0.52 -0.82
N TYR A 104 15.24 -0.12 -1.57
CA TYR A 104 14.73 -0.91 -2.69
C TYR A 104 15.74 -1.05 -3.83
N TYR A 105 16.50 0.00 -4.14
CA TYR A 105 17.56 -0.04 -5.12
C TYR A 105 18.65 -1.06 -4.74
N ILE A 106 19.15 -1.02 -3.50
CA ILE A 106 20.15 -1.95 -3.00
C ILE A 106 19.62 -3.39 -3.02
N SER A 107 18.39 -3.62 -2.59
CA SER A 107 17.76 -4.95 -2.66
C SER A 107 17.68 -5.47 -4.10
N THR A 108 17.36 -4.60 -5.06
CA THR A 108 17.33 -4.96 -6.48
C THR A 108 18.74 -5.26 -7.02
N LEU A 109 19.74 -4.48 -6.60
CA LEU A 109 21.13 -4.67 -7.00
C LEU A 109 21.69 -6.03 -6.55
N GLN A 110 21.40 -6.42 -5.31
CA GLN A 110 21.82 -7.73 -4.77
C GLN A 110 21.20 -8.89 -5.56
N ARG A 111 19.98 -8.72 -6.07
CA ARG A 111 19.26 -9.73 -6.82
C ARG A 111 19.75 -9.85 -8.28
N GLU A 112 19.91 -8.73 -8.99
CA GLU A 112 20.17 -8.72 -10.42
C GLU A 112 21.67 -8.78 -10.76
N LYS A 113 22.56 -8.60 -9.79
CA LYS A 113 24.02 -8.72 -9.87
C LYS A 113 24.71 -7.83 -10.94
N THR A 114 23.97 -7.06 -11.73
CA THR A 114 24.50 -6.19 -12.80
C THR A 114 23.83 -4.83 -12.74
N MET A 115 24.58 -3.73 -12.69
CA MET A 115 24.09 -2.36 -12.55
C MET A 115 23.06 -1.99 -13.61
N ARG A 116 23.34 -2.28 -14.89
CA ARG A 116 22.43 -1.94 -16.00
C ARG A 116 21.06 -2.62 -15.85
N LYS A 117 21.05 -3.92 -15.49
CA LYS A 117 19.82 -4.68 -15.30
C LYS A 117 19.08 -4.23 -14.03
N THR A 118 19.83 -3.95 -12.96
CA THR A 118 19.29 -3.38 -11.73
C THR A 118 18.53 -2.10 -12.00
N LEU A 119 19.14 -1.14 -12.71
CA LEU A 119 18.52 0.14 -13.00
C LEU A 119 17.26 -0.02 -13.85
N SER A 120 17.29 -0.85 -14.89
CA SER A 120 16.13 -1.14 -15.73
C SER A 120 14.98 -1.75 -14.92
N VAL A 121 15.26 -2.77 -14.09
CA VAL A 121 14.24 -3.43 -13.24
C VAL A 121 13.72 -2.48 -12.18
N TYR A 122 14.59 -1.68 -11.58
CA TYR A 122 14.21 -0.73 -10.53
C TYR A 122 13.28 0.37 -11.08
N ILE A 123 13.66 1.04 -12.18
CA ILE A 123 12.87 2.12 -12.77
C ILE A 123 11.48 1.63 -13.22
N THR A 124 11.37 0.39 -13.67
CA THR A 124 10.09 -0.14 -14.14
C THR A 124 9.22 -0.68 -13.00
N ARG A 125 9.80 -1.41 -12.03
CA ARG A 125 9.02 -2.11 -11.00
C ARG A 125 8.73 -1.27 -9.78
N PHE A 126 9.65 -0.39 -9.39
CA PHE A 126 9.49 0.39 -8.16
C PHE A 126 8.30 1.38 -8.22
N PRO A 127 8.08 2.15 -9.30
CA PRO A 127 6.87 2.98 -9.41
C PRO A 127 5.57 2.18 -9.40
N ILE A 128 5.55 1.02 -10.07
CA ILE A 128 4.37 0.12 -10.07
C ILE A 128 4.10 -0.38 -8.65
N PHE A 129 5.13 -0.79 -7.94
CA PHE A 129 5.01 -1.22 -6.54
C PHE A 129 4.46 -0.09 -5.65
N LEU A 130 4.97 1.14 -5.79
CA LEU A 130 4.46 2.30 -5.06
C LEU A 130 3.00 2.59 -5.39
N ALA A 131 2.64 2.59 -6.67
CA ALA A 131 1.26 2.82 -7.11
C ALA A 131 0.30 1.76 -6.52
N ILE A 132 0.65 0.47 -6.60
CA ILE A 132 -0.17 -0.60 -6.01
C ILE A 132 -0.28 -0.43 -4.50
N THR A 133 0.81 -0.09 -3.81
CA THR A 133 0.80 0.14 -2.35
C THR A 133 -0.11 1.30 -1.98
N MET A 134 -0.08 2.40 -2.74
CA MET A 134 -0.98 3.54 -2.55
C MET A 134 -2.44 3.16 -2.83
N GLY A 135 -2.73 2.48 -3.93
CA GLY A 135 -4.08 2.03 -4.24
C GLY A 135 -4.66 1.06 -3.21
N MET A 136 -3.82 0.22 -2.60
CA MET A 136 -4.22 -0.69 -1.52
C MET A 136 -4.34 0.00 -0.15
N SER A 137 -3.88 1.24 0.00
CA SER A 137 -3.81 1.91 1.30
C SER A 137 -5.17 2.05 1.98
N LEU A 138 -6.24 2.37 1.25
CA LEU A 138 -7.60 2.45 1.78
C LEU A 138 -8.06 1.11 2.37
N HIS A 139 -7.89 0.03 1.62
CA HIS A 139 -8.28 -1.30 2.03
C HIS A 139 -7.47 -1.79 3.24
N ASN A 140 -6.18 -1.54 3.23
CA ASN A 140 -5.27 -1.93 4.31
C ASN A 140 -5.47 -1.06 5.56
N ALA A 141 -5.69 0.25 5.42
CA ALA A 141 -6.04 1.14 6.54
C ALA A 141 -7.34 0.70 7.21
N TRP A 142 -8.36 0.31 6.44
CA TRP A 142 -9.60 -0.24 6.97
C TRP A 142 -9.36 -1.54 7.75
N ALA A 143 -8.52 -2.43 7.24
CA ALA A 143 -8.15 -3.67 7.94
C ALA A 143 -7.47 -3.39 9.29
N VAL A 144 -6.51 -2.46 9.30
CA VAL A 144 -5.79 -2.03 10.51
C VAL A 144 -6.75 -1.41 11.51
N PHE A 145 -7.63 -0.51 11.07
CA PHE A 145 -8.63 0.12 11.92
C PHE A 145 -9.55 -0.91 12.60
N ARG A 146 -10.04 -1.90 11.84
CA ARG A 146 -10.82 -3.00 12.41
C ARG A 146 -10.02 -3.85 13.41
N GLY A 147 -8.73 -4.06 13.17
CA GLY A 147 -7.83 -4.73 14.10
C GLY A 147 -7.68 -3.96 15.42
N TRP A 148 -7.48 -2.65 15.36
CA TRP A 148 -7.41 -1.78 16.54
C TRP A 148 -8.72 -1.77 17.33
N LEU A 149 -9.88 -1.79 16.66
CA LEU A 149 -11.19 -1.91 17.32
C LEU A 149 -11.43 -3.31 17.92
N GLY A 150 -10.63 -4.32 17.56
CA GLY A 150 -10.80 -5.70 18.05
C GLY A 150 -12.01 -6.41 17.43
N GLN A 151 -12.46 -5.97 16.26
CA GLN A 151 -13.61 -6.57 15.59
C GLN A 151 -13.25 -7.97 15.07
N GLN A 152 -13.96 -8.98 15.53
CA GLN A 152 -13.79 -10.33 15.03
C GLN A 152 -14.30 -10.46 13.59
N THR A 153 -13.57 -11.22 12.77
CA THR A 153 -13.95 -11.53 11.39
C THR A 153 -13.70 -13.01 11.14
N ALA A 154 -14.60 -13.65 10.38
CA ALA A 154 -14.42 -15.03 9.98
C ALA A 154 -13.11 -15.20 9.19
N PHE A 155 -12.44 -16.33 9.40
CA PHE A 155 -11.26 -16.68 8.64
C PHE A 155 -11.67 -17.16 7.26
N VAL A 156 -11.30 -16.40 6.23
CA VAL A 156 -11.51 -16.80 4.83
C VAL A 156 -10.15 -17.17 4.23
N ARG A 157 -9.98 -18.44 3.90
CA ARG A 157 -8.74 -18.94 3.27
C ARG A 157 -8.60 -18.38 1.86
N THR A 158 -7.40 -17.93 1.51
CA THR A 158 -7.08 -17.55 0.12
C THR A 158 -7.07 -18.82 -0.74
N PRO A 159 -7.87 -18.90 -1.81
CA PRO A 159 -7.87 -20.05 -2.69
C PRO A 159 -6.51 -20.18 -3.41
N LYS A 160 -6.08 -21.42 -3.57
CA LYS A 160 -4.90 -21.80 -4.35
C LYS A 160 -5.36 -22.69 -5.49
N PHE A 161 -4.92 -22.39 -6.69
CA PHE A 161 -5.43 -23.04 -7.91
C PHE A 161 -4.39 -23.93 -8.59
N ASN A 162 -3.18 -24.02 -8.04
CA ASN A 162 -2.05 -24.77 -8.60
C ASN A 162 -1.77 -24.37 -10.06
N ILE A 163 -1.67 -23.05 -10.30
CA ILE A 163 -1.37 -22.52 -11.64
C ILE A 163 0.11 -22.73 -11.92
N VAL A 164 0.42 -23.61 -12.81
CA VAL A 164 1.78 -23.93 -13.24
C VAL A 164 2.15 -23.18 -14.52
N ASN A 165 1.20 -23.03 -15.42
CA ASN A 165 1.39 -22.39 -16.72
C ASN A 165 0.43 -21.20 -16.88
N GLY A 166 0.88 -20.16 -17.62
CA GLY A 166 0.04 -18.97 -17.89
C GLY A 166 -1.23 -19.23 -18.72
N LYS A 167 -1.45 -20.48 -19.17
CA LYS A 167 -2.68 -20.93 -19.86
C LYS A 167 -3.68 -21.58 -18.90
N ASP A 168 -3.31 -21.82 -17.64
CA ASP A 168 -4.21 -22.44 -16.67
C ASP A 168 -5.38 -21.52 -16.36
N ILE A 169 -6.61 -22.04 -16.55
CA ILE A 169 -7.83 -21.27 -16.36
C ILE A 169 -8.21 -21.33 -14.87
N TRP A 170 -8.13 -20.19 -14.19
CA TRP A 170 -8.60 -20.03 -12.81
C TRP A 170 -10.06 -19.53 -12.72
N LYS A 171 -10.64 -19.14 -13.86
CA LYS A 171 -12.01 -18.64 -13.98
C LYS A 171 -13.01 -19.73 -13.64
N ASN A 172 -14.13 -19.34 -13.02
CA ASN A 172 -15.25 -20.26 -12.66
C ASN A 172 -14.88 -21.37 -11.66
N LYS A 173 -13.81 -21.23 -10.90
CA LYS A 173 -13.51 -22.18 -9.83
C LYS A 173 -14.32 -21.83 -8.56
N LYS A 174 -14.78 -22.85 -7.83
CA LYS A 174 -15.73 -22.84 -6.70
C LYS A 174 -15.46 -21.82 -5.57
N TYR A 175 -14.29 -21.20 -5.52
CA TYR A 175 -13.86 -20.30 -4.43
C TYR A 175 -13.60 -18.87 -4.88
N THR A 176 -14.02 -18.49 -6.07
CA THR A 176 -13.86 -17.12 -6.57
C THR A 176 -14.92 -16.21 -5.96
N ALA A 177 -14.52 -15.06 -5.39
CA ALA A 177 -15.44 -14.13 -4.76
C ALA A 177 -16.24 -13.36 -5.82
N SER A 178 -17.56 -13.56 -5.86
CA SER A 178 -18.45 -12.89 -6.84
C SER A 178 -18.97 -11.53 -6.35
N LYS A 179 -18.98 -11.26 -5.02
CA LYS A 179 -19.56 -10.03 -4.46
C LYS A 179 -18.56 -8.90 -4.45
N ILE A 180 -18.94 -7.77 -5.06
CA ILE A 180 -18.17 -6.52 -5.01
C ILE A 180 -18.36 -5.88 -3.64
N SER A 181 -17.26 -5.61 -2.95
CA SER A 181 -17.29 -4.86 -1.68
C SER A 181 -17.56 -3.37 -1.95
N PRO A 182 -18.36 -2.68 -1.12
CA PRO A 182 -18.57 -1.23 -1.25
C PRO A 182 -17.29 -0.40 -1.26
N ILE A 183 -16.23 -0.88 -0.63
CA ILE A 183 -14.92 -0.21 -0.60
C ILE A 183 -14.31 -0.04 -2.00
N VAL A 184 -14.71 -0.89 -2.96
CA VAL A 184 -14.26 -0.79 -4.35
C VAL A 184 -14.73 0.52 -4.99
N TYR A 185 -15.96 0.95 -4.71
CA TYR A 185 -16.47 2.22 -5.22
C TYR A 185 -15.75 3.43 -4.61
N LEU A 186 -15.37 3.34 -3.33
CA LEU A 186 -14.52 4.35 -2.69
C LEU A 186 -13.13 4.42 -3.34
N GLU A 187 -12.55 3.30 -3.75
CA GLU A 187 -11.30 3.29 -4.50
C GLU A 187 -11.42 4.07 -5.82
N GLY A 188 -12.55 3.90 -6.54
CA GLY A 188 -12.86 4.68 -7.73
C GLY A 188 -12.98 6.18 -7.44
N LEU A 189 -13.68 6.55 -6.36
CA LEU A 189 -13.81 7.95 -5.92
C LEU A 189 -12.44 8.56 -5.55
N PHE A 190 -11.58 7.81 -4.85
CA PHE A 190 -10.23 8.27 -4.54
C PHE A 190 -9.37 8.43 -5.80
N SER A 191 -9.54 7.58 -6.82
CA SER A 191 -8.90 7.81 -8.11
C SER A 191 -9.30 9.17 -8.71
N LEU A 192 -10.59 9.49 -8.75
CA LEU A 192 -11.07 10.80 -9.24
C LEU A 192 -10.58 11.97 -8.37
N TYR A 193 -10.52 11.77 -7.05
CA TYR A 193 -9.99 12.74 -6.11
C TYR A 193 -8.51 13.07 -6.39
N PHE A 194 -7.65 12.07 -6.64
CA PHE A 194 -6.25 12.34 -6.99
C PHE A 194 -6.08 12.88 -8.42
N LEU A 195 -6.99 12.55 -9.32
CA LEU A 195 -7.05 13.21 -10.63
C LEU A 195 -7.29 14.72 -10.48
N SER A 196 -8.18 15.15 -9.57
CA SER A 196 -8.36 16.58 -9.28
C SER A 196 -7.07 17.21 -8.74
N GLY A 197 -6.30 16.50 -7.92
CA GLY A 197 -4.99 16.95 -7.45
C GLY A 197 -3.98 17.14 -8.59
N ILE A 198 -3.99 16.27 -9.60
CA ILE A 198 -3.16 16.44 -10.81
C ILE A 198 -3.60 17.69 -11.58
N ILE A 199 -4.90 17.86 -11.82
CA ILE A 199 -5.45 19.03 -12.53
C ILE A 199 -5.10 20.32 -11.81
N MET A 200 -5.26 20.36 -10.48
CA MET A 200 -4.91 21.52 -9.65
C MET A 200 -3.41 21.82 -9.67
N GLY A 201 -2.55 20.78 -9.70
CA GLY A 201 -1.11 20.93 -9.84
C GLY A 201 -0.71 21.68 -11.13
N PHE A 202 -1.36 21.35 -12.24
CA PHE A 202 -1.19 22.07 -13.50
C PHE A 202 -1.81 23.47 -13.46
N TYR A 203 -2.98 23.63 -12.86
CA TYR A 203 -3.67 24.92 -12.77
C TYR A 203 -2.88 25.96 -11.95
N TYR A 204 -2.25 25.53 -10.85
CA TYR A 204 -1.43 26.40 -10.00
C TYR A 204 0.05 26.45 -10.40
N GLU A 205 0.45 25.72 -11.46
CA GLU A 205 1.86 25.55 -11.83
C GLU A 205 2.73 25.01 -10.68
N ASP A 206 2.12 24.27 -9.74
CA ASP A 206 2.77 23.67 -8.58
C ASP A 206 2.96 22.16 -8.77
N TYR A 207 4.11 21.78 -9.28
CA TYR A 207 4.43 20.40 -9.63
C TYR A 207 5.02 19.57 -8.48
N GLY A 208 5.17 20.15 -7.28
CA GLY A 208 5.83 19.49 -6.15
C GLY A 208 5.16 18.21 -5.71
N LEU A 209 3.82 18.15 -5.70
CA LEU A 209 3.02 16.97 -5.36
C LEU A 209 2.56 16.17 -6.59
N LEU A 210 2.88 16.60 -7.80
CA LEU A 210 2.42 15.96 -9.03
C LEU A 210 2.84 14.47 -9.14
N PRO A 211 4.10 14.06 -8.89
CA PRO A 211 4.48 12.66 -8.92
C PRO A 211 3.70 11.81 -7.92
N PHE A 212 3.43 12.36 -6.73
CA PHE A 212 2.65 11.70 -5.69
C PHE A 212 1.19 11.49 -6.15
N HIS A 213 0.53 12.54 -6.66
CA HIS A 213 -0.85 12.45 -7.16
C HIS A 213 -0.96 11.50 -8.35
N MET A 214 0.02 11.47 -9.25
CA MET A 214 0.05 10.52 -10.37
C MET A 214 0.15 9.06 -9.89
N LEU A 215 1.01 8.79 -8.90
CA LEU A 215 1.12 7.46 -8.29
C LEU A 215 -0.16 7.05 -7.56
N ALA A 216 -0.76 7.97 -6.80
CA ALA A 216 -2.02 7.71 -6.10
C ALA A 216 -3.18 7.48 -7.08
N PHE A 217 -3.35 8.36 -8.08
CA PHE A 217 -4.35 8.21 -9.12
C PHE A 217 -4.23 6.86 -9.82
N SER A 218 -3.05 6.54 -10.36
CA SER A 218 -2.82 5.29 -11.08
C SER A 218 -3.01 4.07 -10.18
N GLY A 219 -2.56 4.13 -8.94
CA GLY A 219 -2.72 3.05 -7.97
C GLY A 219 -4.18 2.77 -7.65
N PHE A 220 -4.96 3.79 -7.28
CA PHE A 220 -6.39 3.63 -7.00
C PHE A 220 -7.19 3.21 -8.24
N ALA A 221 -6.86 3.77 -9.42
CA ALA A 221 -7.48 3.37 -10.69
C ALA A 221 -7.23 1.90 -11.03
N LEU A 222 -5.97 1.43 -10.87
CA LEU A 222 -5.62 0.03 -11.11
C LEU A 222 -6.35 -0.92 -10.16
N ILE A 223 -6.35 -0.60 -8.85
CA ILE A 223 -7.04 -1.44 -7.86
C ILE A 223 -8.54 -1.48 -8.12
N PHE A 224 -9.16 -0.35 -8.40
CA PHE A 224 -10.58 -0.26 -8.78
C PHE A 224 -10.88 -1.09 -10.02
N TYR A 225 -10.13 -0.87 -11.11
CA TYR A 225 -10.33 -1.58 -12.38
C TYR A 225 -10.21 -3.10 -12.23
N PHE A 226 -9.14 -3.58 -11.59
CA PHE A 226 -8.96 -5.03 -11.42
C PHE A 226 -9.95 -5.65 -10.44
N SER A 227 -10.41 -4.91 -9.43
CA SER A 227 -11.46 -5.38 -8.53
C SER A 227 -12.78 -5.61 -9.27
N LEU A 228 -13.17 -4.67 -10.15
CA LEU A 228 -14.37 -4.81 -10.98
C LEU A 228 -14.21 -5.91 -12.04
N LYS A 229 -13.09 -5.92 -12.75
CA LYS A 229 -12.82 -6.89 -13.81
C LYS A 229 -12.84 -8.33 -13.27
N HIS A 230 -12.16 -8.58 -12.17
CA HIS A 230 -12.09 -9.93 -11.60
C HIS A 230 -13.39 -10.36 -10.93
N SER A 231 -14.18 -9.43 -10.41
CA SER A 231 -15.52 -9.74 -9.90
C SER A 231 -16.47 -10.19 -10.99
N LYS A 232 -16.47 -9.53 -12.16
CA LYS A 232 -17.28 -9.92 -13.33
C LYS A 232 -16.87 -11.25 -13.97
N LEU A 233 -15.62 -11.66 -13.82
CA LEU A 233 -15.14 -12.94 -14.33
C LEU A 233 -15.59 -14.13 -13.48
N ASN A 234 -16.09 -13.84 -12.28
CA ASN A 234 -16.49 -14.81 -11.27
C ASN A 234 -18.03 -14.86 -11.06
N SER A 235 -18.78 -13.98 -11.71
CA SER A 235 -20.24 -13.99 -11.80
C SER A 235 -20.70 -14.78 -13.01
#